data_db388862464a73e2b45e6f94d8574bfd
#
_entry.id   db388862464a73e2b45e6f94d8574bfd
#
_cell.length_a   1.000
_cell.length_b   1.000
_cell.length_c   1.000
_cell.angle_alpha   90.00
_cell.angle_beta   90.00
_cell.angle_gamma   90.00
#
_symmetry.space_group_name_H-M   'P 1'
#
loop_
_entity.id
_entity.type
_entity.pdbx_description
1 polymer ?
#
loop_
_entity_poly.entity_id
_entity_poly.type
_entity_poly.pdbx_seq_one_letter_code
_entity_poly.pdbx_strand_id
1 'polypeptide(L)'
;MAWNYFRSYPRTDRAFPATLRLGLLEVTAFIGSEEAEKLLLRELDAPGPGVEVAYLEIALQDMAPGKHLKKILEITRELLEKLPPIPAGEFSVDRQAKGYLYSILVKYRDLVFVKTAERLLVNPDGSLDGYALSYLRRVLGADAIPILQRAIVDNRITDGVAKYAVRDAVLHYVGQSAQADKILMQTVQEGLDQQKEGREFNWGPFKVSNSALMRDFQNQPNETLLKRRQLIQNIREEFNHPTLNQGLN
;
A
#
# COMPACT_ATOMS: atom_id res chain seq x y z
N MET A 1 -6.16 -19.02 -13.41
CA MET A 1 -6.50 -18.19 -12.22
C MET A 1 -5.80 -16.81 -12.15
N ALA A 2 -5.01 -16.41 -13.14
CA ALA A 2 -4.28 -15.12 -13.19
C ALA A 2 -5.18 -13.86 -13.35
N TRP A 3 -6.41 -14.03 -13.80
CA TRP A 3 -7.34 -12.94 -14.16
C TRP A 3 -7.88 -12.08 -13.00
N ASN A 4 -7.72 -12.50 -11.74
CA ASN A 4 -8.22 -11.74 -10.60
C ASN A 4 -7.32 -10.55 -10.20
N TYR A 5 -6.09 -10.47 -10.72
CA TYR A 5 -5.12 -9.42 -10.40
C TYR A 5 -5.54 -8.05 -10.94
N PHE A 6 -6.15 -8.04 -12.12
CA PHE A 6 -6.65 -6.80 -12.75
C PHE A 6 -8.05 -6.37 -12.31
N ARG A 7 -8.75 -7.18 -11.48
CA ARG A 7 -10.09 -6.83 -10.98
C ARG A 7 -10.09 -5.65 -9.99
N SER A 8 -8.98 -5.36 -9.36
CA SER A 8 -8.83 -4.28 -8.37
C SER A 8 -8.35 -2.95 -8.97
N TYR A 9 -8.05 -2.91 -10.25
CA TYR A 9 -7.58 -1.71 -10.96
C TYR A 9 -8.64 -1.23 -11.95
N PRO A 10 -8.69 0.09 -12.24
CA PRO A 10 -9.68 0.64 -13.17
C PRO A 10 -9.65 -0.15 -14.47
N ARG A 11 -10.83 -0.56 -14.92
CA ARG A 11 -11.09 -1.33 -16.12
C ARG A 11 -10.28 -0.83 -17.31
N THR A 12 -9.17 -1.46 -17.62
CA THR A 12 -8.75 -1.56 -19.00
C THR A 12 -9.71 -2.58 -19.63
N ASP A 13 -10.45 -2.15 -20.65
CA ASP A 13 -11.41 -2.99 -21.31
C ASP A 13 -10.69 -4.25 -21.79
N ARG A 14 -11.07 -5.41 -21.27
CA ARG A 14 -10.36 -6.68 -21.48
C ARG A 14 -10.39 -7.18 -22.92
N ALA A 15 -11.18 -6.52 -23.75
CA ALA A 15 -11.32 -6.88 -25.15
C ALA A 15 -10.17 -6.34 -26.05
N PHE A 16 -9.43 -5.31 -25.57
CA PHE A 16 -8.36 -4.70 -26.36
C PHE A 16 -7.19 -4.33 -25.45
N PRO A 17 -5.99 -4.92 -25.68
CA PRO A 17 -4.78 -4.46 -25.01
C PRO A 17 -4.59 -2.98 -25.29
N ALA A 18 -4.25 -2.20 -24.26
CA ALA A 18 -4.17 -0.74 -24.30
C ALA A 18 -3.15 -0.22 -25.36
N THR A 19 -2.24 -1.10 -25.83
CA THR A 19 -1.27 -0.79 -26.87
C THR A 19 -1.05 -2.00 -27.77
N LEU A 20 -0.64 -1.77 -29.03
CA LEU A 20 -0.23 -2.84 -29.95
C LEU A 20 0.87 -3.73 -29.33
N ARG A 21 1.82 -3.12 -28.61
CA ARG A 21 2.92 -3.83 -27.98
C ARG A 21 2.42 -4.82 -26.92
N LEU A 22 1.50 -4.44 -26.06
CA LEU A 22 0.89 -5.35 -25.09
C LEU A 22 0.12 -6.49 -25.78
N GLY A 23 -0.58 -6.19 -26.87
CA GLY A 23 -1.25 -7.21 -27.68
C GLY A 23 -0.28 -8.22 -28.29
N LEU A 24 0.87 -7.78 -28.79
CA LEU A 24 1.90 -8.66 -29.31
C LEU A 24 2.51 -9.54 -28.19
N LEU A 25 2.74 -9.00 -27.00
CA LEU A 25 3.20 -9.77 -25.85
C LEU A 25 2.18 -10.86 -25.45
N GLU A 26 0.88 -10.52 -25.47
CA GLU A 26 -0.20 -11.46 -25.18
C GLU A 26 -0.23 -12.61 -26.21
N VAL A 27 -0.18 -12.29 -27.50
CA VAL A 27 -0.12 -13.30 -28.57
C VAL A 27 1.12 -14.19 -28.42
N THR A 28 2.28 -13.59 -28.11
CA THR A 28 3.51 -14.34 -27.87
C THR A 28 3.37 -15.30 -26.71
N ALA A 29 2.79 -14.84 -25.59
CA ALA A 29 2.51 -15.69 -24.43
C ALA A 29 1.54 -16.83 -24.77
N PHE A 30 0.52 -16.55 -25.60
CA PHE A 30 -0.44 -17.57 -26.05
C PHE A 30 0.18 -18.65 -26.92
N ILE A 31 1.21 -18.34 -27.75
CA ILE A 31 1.95 -19.32 -28.53
C ILE A 31 2.62 -20.37 -27.63
N GLY A 32 3.15 -19.95 -26.47
CA GLY A 32 3.61 -20.85 -25.41
C GLY A 32 4.85 -21.69 -25.76
N SER A 33 5.56 -21.38 -26.85
CA SER A 33 6.75 -22.13 -27.24
C SER A 33 8.02 -21.65 -26.49
N GLU A 34 9.09 -22.44 -26.57
CA GLU A 34 10.39 -22.05 -26.01
C GLU A 34 10.95 -20.76 -26.65
N GLU A 35 10.69 -20.57 -27.94
CA GLU A 35 11.07 -19.34 -28.66
C GLU A 35 10.24 -18.15 -28.17
N ALA A 36 8.96 -18.34 -27.88
CA ALA A 36 8.09 -17.33 -27.28
C ALA A 36 8.61 -16.95 -25.88
N GLU A 37 8.98 -17.92 -25.04
CA GLU A 37 9.60 -17.66 -23.72
C GLU A 37 10.88 -16.83 -23.86
N LYS A 38 11.77 -17.18 -24.77
CA LYS A 38 13.02 -16.43 -25.04
C LYS A 38 12.72 -15.00 -25.52
N LEU A 39 11.68 -14.80 -26.32
CA LEU A 39 11.27 -13.48 -26.76
C LEU A 39 10.77 -12.64 -25.60
N LEU A 40 9.86 -13.16 -24.76
CA LEU A 40 9.36 -12.46 -23.58
C LEU A 40 10.50 -12.10 -22.60
N LEU A 41 11.50 -12.96 -22.46
CA LEU A 41 12.68 -12.67 -21.64
C LEU A 41 13.53 -11.53 -22.20
N ARG A 42 13.67 -11.44 -23.52
CA ARG A 42 14.36 -10.30 -24.16
C ARG A 42 13.61 -8.99 -23.96
N GLU A 43 12.28 -9.02 -24.08
CA GLU A 43 11.47 -7.85 -23.79
C GLU A 43 11.57 -7.43 -22.32
N LEU A 44 11.71 -8.39 -21.40
CA LEU A 44 11.93 -8.09 -19.99
C LEU A 44 13.32 -7.46 -19.71
N ASP A 45 14.34 -7.71 -20.54
CA ASP A 45 15.68 -7.09 -20.41
C ASP A 45 15.69 -5.61 -20.80
N ALA A 46 14.75 -5.17 -21.63
CA ALA A 46 14.58 -3.78 -22.04
C ALA A 46 13.10 -3.38 -21.90
N PRO A 47 12.56 -3.45 -20.70
CA PRO A 47 11.12 -3.26 -20.50
C PRO A 47 10.72 -1.82 -20.81
N GLY A 48 9.54 -1.68 -21.39
CA GLY A 48 8.84 -0.42 -21.47
C GLY A 48 8.27 -0.01 -20.11
N PRO A 49 7.16 0.75 -20.08
CA PRO A 49 6.51 1.18 -18.84
C PRO A 49 6.20 0.02 -17.90
N GLY A 50 6.12 0.27 -16.60
CA GLY A 50 5.93 -0.77 -15.58
C GLY A 50 4.70 -1.67 -15.77
N VAL A 51 3.71 -1.25 -16.56
CA VAL A 51 2.59 -2.10 -16.99
C VAL A 51 3.06 -3.28 -17.85
N GLU A 52 4.08 -3.09 -18.68
CA GLU A 52 4.65 -4.18 -19.51
C GLU A 52 5.33 -5.23 -18.62
N VAL A 53 6.05 -4.80 -17.58
CA VAL A 53 6.67 -5.72 -16.62
C VAL A 53 5.62 -6.58 -15.94
N ALA A 54 4.46 -6.01 -15.58
CA ALA A 54 3.38 -6.77 -14.98
C ALA A 54 2.76 -7.79 -15.97
N TYR A 55 2.67 -7.44 -17.25
CA TYR A 55 2.25 -8.38 -18.29
C TYR A 55 3.25 -9.51 -18.49
N LEU A 56 4.54 -9.16 -18.59
CA LEU A 56 5.63 -10.12 -18.74
C LEU A 56 5.74 -11.05 -17.52
N GLU A 57 5.53 -10.51 -16.31
CA GLU A 57 5.47 -11.30 -15.08
C GLU A 57 4.39 -12.38 -15.17
N ILE A 58 3.15 -12.01 -15.54
CA ILE A 58 2.05 -12.96 -15.67
C ILE A 58 2.35 -13.99 -16.74
N ALA A 59 2.75 -13.55 -17.93
CA ALA A 59 3.04 -14.43 -19.07
C ALA A 59 4.13 -15.46 -18.75
N LEU A 60 5.26 -15.01 -18.18
CA LEU A 60 6.37 -15.87 -17.83
C LEU A 60 6.04 -16.82 -16.65
N GLN A 61 5.20 -16.38 -15.70
CA GLN A 61 4.74 -17.25 -14.63
C GLN A 61 3.75 -18.31 -15.09
N ASP A 62 2.90 -18.00 -16.07
CA ASP A 62 1.98 -18.98 -16.65
C ASP A 62 2.72 -20.03 -17.50
N MET A 63 3.75 -19.61 -18.26
CA MET A 63 4.57 -20.50 -19.10
C MET A 63 5.56 -21.35 -18.29
N ALA A 64 6.24 -20.76 -17.32
CA ALA A 64 7.30 -21.40 -16.56
C ALA A 64 7.31 -20.94 -15.09
N PRO A 65 6.37 -21.47 -14.26
CA PRO A 65 6.17 -21.00 -12.88
C PRO A 65 7.46 -21.00 -12.05
N GLY A 66 7.80 -19.82 -11.50
CA GLY A 66 8.98 -19.62 -10.64
C GLY A 66 10.32 -19.52 -11.34
N LYS A 67 10.46 -19.99 -12.59
CA LYS A 67 11.74 -20.09 -13.33
C LYS A 67 12.43 -18.73 -13.47
N HIS A 68 11.67 -17.66 -13.71
CA HIS A 68 12.20 -16.32 -13.99
C HIS A 68 11.95 -15.31 -12.89
N LEU A 69 11.43 -15.76 -11.75
CA LEU A 69 11.00 -14.88 -10.65
C LEU A 69 12.14 -13.96 -10.16
N LYS A 70 13.34 -14.47 -9.99
CA LYS A 70 14.48 -13.67 -9.54
C LYS A 70 14.73 -12.48 -10.47
N LYS A 71 14.77 -12.72 -11.78
CA LYS A 71 14.97 -11.67 -12.80
C LYS A 71 13.85 -10.65 -12.82
N ILE A 72 12.59 -11.11 -12.73
CA ILE A 72 11.42 -10.24 -12.68
C ILE A 72 11.49 -9.29 -11.47
N LEU A 73 11.84 -9.82 -10.28
CA LEU A 73 11.97 -9.01 -9.08
C LEU A 73 13.14 -8.02 -9.15
N GLU A 74 14.28 -8.41 -9.72
CA GLU A 74 15.44 -7.53 -9.93
C GLU A 74 15.05 -6.34 -10.82
N ILE A 75 14.44 -6.59 -11.97
CA ILE A 75 13.99 -5.55 -12.90
C ILE A 75 12.91 -4.67 -12.28
N THR A 76 11.97 -5.27 -11.55
CA THR A 76 10.91 -4.52 -10.85
C THR A 76 11.48 -3.52 -9.85
N ARG A 77 12.48 -3.93 -9.05
CA ARG A 77 13.15 -3.06 -8.07
C ARG A 77 13.93 -1.94 -8.77
N GLU A 78 14.68 -2.29 -9.80
CA GLU A 78 15.48 -1.33 -10.55
C GLU A 78 14.64 -0.24 -11.21
N LEU A 79 13.50 -0.61 -11.79
CA LEU A 79 12.56 0.34 -12.36
C LEU A 79 11.96 1.26 -11.29
N LEU A 80 11.54 0.71 -10.14
CA LEU A 80 11.00 1.52 -9.05
C LEU A 80 12.00 2.52 -8.48
N GLU A 81 13.29 2.20 -8.48
CA GLU A 81 14.35 3.13 -8.06
C GLU A 81 14.59 4.27 -9.06
N LYS A 82 14.39 4.00 -10.35
CA LYS A 82 14.66 4.96 -11.43
C LYS A 82 13.45 5.82 -11.80
N LEU A 83 12.23 5.42 -11.40
CA LEU A 83 11.04 6.20 -11.70
C LEU A 83 11.08 7.56 -11.01
N PRO A 84 10.92 8.67 -11.77
CA PRO A 84 10.83 9.98 -11.17
C PRO A 84 9.59 10.10 -10.27
N PRO A 85 9.62 10.99 -9.27
CA PRO A 85 8.44 11.36 -8.52
C PRO A 85 7.34 11.84 -9.49
N ILE A 86 6.12 11.33 -9.33
CA ILE A 86 5.00 11.72 -10.20
C ILE A 86 4.35 12.97 -9.60
N PRO A 87 4.26 14.07 -10.36
CA PRO A 87 3.59 15.29 -9.90
C PRO A 87 2.13 15.02 -9.50
N ALA A 88 1.67 15.67 -8.44
CA ALA A 88 0.30 15.57 -8.00
C ALA A 88 -0.64 16.11 -9.13
N GLY A 89 -1.62 15.30 -9.54
CA GLY A 89 -2.62 15.70 -10.54
C GLY A 89 -2.42 15.17 -11.96
N GLU A 90 -1.26 14.61 -12.31
CA GLU A 90 -1.09 13.96 -13.61
C GLU A 90 -1.70 12.55 -13.63
N PHE A 91 -2.66 12.35 -14.50
CA PHE A 91 -3.14 11.02 -14.92
C PHE A 91 -2.20 10.52 -16.02
N SER A 92 -1.12 9.86 -15.64
CA SER A 92 -0.24 9.21 -16.61
C SER A 92 -0.30 7.68 -16.46
N VAL A 93 -0.06 7.00 -17.59
CA VAL A 93 0.15 5.52 -17.60
C VAL A 93 1.28 5.16 -16.62
N ASP A 94 2.25 6.06 -16.44
CA ASP A 94 3.38 5.90 -15.52
C ASP A 94 2.99 5.86 -14.05
N ARG A 95 1.95 6.62 -13.64
CA ARG A 95 1.42 6.54 -12.27
C ARG A 95 0.82 5.17 -11.96
N GLN A 96 0.10 4.60 -12.90
CA GLN A 96 -0.43 3.23 -12.77
C GLN A 96 0.70 2.20 -12.85
N ALA A 97 1.72 2.46 -13.69
CA ALA A 97 2.89 1.63 -13.80
C ALA A 97 3.58 1.38 -12.45
N LYS A 98 3.76 2.43 -11.65
CA LYS A 98 4.32 2.33 -10.28
C LYS A 98 3.49 1.40 -9.39
N GLY A 99 2.17 1.50 -9.46
CA GLY A 99 1.25 0.63 -8.72
C GLY A 99 1.39 -0.84 -9.11
N TYR A 100 1.55 -1.15 -10.40
CA TYR A 100 1.77 -2.52 -10.88
C TYR A 100 3.10 -3.09 -10.38
N LEU A 101 4.18 -2.33 -10.44
CA LEU A 101 5.48 -2.75 -9.96
C LEU A 101 5.47 -3.06 -8.45
N TYR A 102 4.90 -2.18 -7.62
CA TYR A 102 4.71 -2.47 -6.19
C TYR A 102 3.83 -3.69 -5.95
N SER A 103 2.83 -3.91 -6.80
CA SER A 103 1.95 -5.09 -6.69
C SER A 103 2.70 -6.40 -6.93
N ILE A 104 3.67 -6.42 -7.85
CA ILE A 104 4.58 -7.57 -8.05
C ILE A 104 5.36 -7.83 -6.76
N LEU A 105 6.00 -6.81 -6.17
CA LEU A 105 6.77 -6.97 -4.94
C LEU A 105 5.90 -7.47 -3.76
N VAL A 106 4.67 -6.99 -3.67
CA VAL A 106 3.71 -7.45 -2.66
C VAL A 106 3.30 -8.90 -2.89
N LYS A 107 3.01 -9.29 -4.15
CA LYS A 107 2.62 -10.66 -4.53
C LYS A 107 3.64 -11.68 -4.07
N TYR A 108 4.91 -11.38 -4.23
CA TYR A 108 6.01 -12.26 -3.85
C TYR A 108 6.61 -11.98 -2.48
N ARG A 109 6.01 -11.08 -1.70
CA ARG A 109 6.48 -10.67 -0.37
C ARG A 109 7.96 -10.32 -0.36
N ASP A 110 8.37 -9.53 -1.34
CA ASP A 110 9.78 -9.16 -1.52
C ASP A 110 10.26 -8.24 -0.39
N LEU A 111 11.08 -8.79 0.50
CA LEU A 111 11.66 -8.06 1.61
C LEU A 111 12.92 -7.26 1.24
N VAL A 112 13.53 -7.55 0.09
CA VAL A 112 14.79 -6.90 -0.33
C VAL A 112 14.58 -5.41 -0.59
N PHE A 113 13.41 -5.05 -1.11
CA PHE A 113 13.08 -3.66 -1.45
C PHE A 113 12.64 -2.79 -0.26
N VAL A 114 12.52 -3.34 0.95
CA VAL A 114 11.98 -2.61 2.12
C VAL A 114 12.76 -1.32 2.43
N LYS A 115 14.10 -1.37 2.44
CA LYS A 115 14.92 -0.18 2.71
C LYS A 115 14.76 0.91 1.66
N THR A 116 14.65 0.50 0.40
CA THR A 116 14.39 1.43 -0.72
C THR A 116 12.99 2.02 -0.60
N ALA A 117 11.98 1.20 -0.32
CA ALA A 117 10.61 1.69 -0.14
C ALA A 117 10.47 2.64 1.05
N GLU A 118 11.21 2.43 2.15
CA GLU A 118 11.29 3.37 3.27
C GLU A 118 11.84 4.74 2.80
N ARG A 119 12.92 4.74 2.02
CA ARG A 119 13.51 5.97 1.47
C ARG A 119 12.56 6.69 0.51
N LEU A 120 11.79 5.93 -0.28
CA LEU A 120 10.84 6.44 -1.25
C LEU A 120 9.48 6.83 -0.64
N LEU A 121 9.24 6.51 0.64
CA LEU A 121 7.95 6.75 1.29
C LEU A 121 7.58 8.23 1.34
N VAL A 122 8.58 9.09 1.56
CA VAL A 122 8.42 10.54 1.61
C VAL A 122 9.24 11.16 0.49
N ASN A 123 8.57 11.76 -0.48
CA ASN A 123 9.21 12.44 -1.59
C ASN A 123 10.00 13.68 -1.13
N PRO A 124 10.94 14.20 -1.96
CA PRO A 124 11.69 15.42 -1.62
C PRO A 124 10.82 16.65 -1.36
N ASP A 125 9.63 16.73 -1.99
CA ASP A 125 8.64 17.80 -1.80
C ASP A 125 7.77 17.62 -0.55
N GLY A 126 8.00 16.57 0.24
CA GLY A 126 7.24 16.23 1.43
C GLY A 126 5.93 15.47 1.15
N SER A 127 5.59 15.20 -0.10
CA SER A 127 4.44 14.37 -0.43
C SER A 127 4.67 12.90 -0.09
N LEU A 128 3.59 12.18 0.22
CA LEU A 128 3.62 10.76 0.59
C LEU A 128 3.45 9.87 -0.65
N ASP A 129 4.34 8.90 -0.81
CA ASP A 129 4.15 7.83 -1.79
C ASP A 129 3.18 6.77 -1.25
N GLY A 130 1.93 6.83 -1.67
CA GLY A 130 0.89 5.90 -1.22
C GLY A 130 1.14 4.45 -1.65
N TYR A 131 1.88 4.21 -2.74
CA TYR A 131 2.25 2.84 -3.15
C TYR A 131 3.34 2.26 -2.27
N ALA A 132 4.36 3.05 -1.93
CA ALA A 132 5.38 2.64 -0.96
C ALA A 132 4.78 2.37 0.42
N LEU A 133 3.86 3.23 0.90
CA LEU A 133 3.11 3.02 2.14
C LEU A 133 2.33 1.69 2.12
N SER A 134 1.60 1.44 1.04
CA SER A 134 0.81 0.21 0.88
C SER A 134 1.70 -1.04 0.83
N TYR A 135 2.82 -0.97 0.12
CA TYR A 135 3.80 -2.05 0.04
C TYR A 135 4.38 -2.38 1.41
N LEU A 136 4.92 -1.38 2.12
CA LEU A 136 5.52 -1.57 3.45
C LEU A 136 4.53 -2.23 4.41
N ARG A 137 3.29 -1.73 4.44
CA ARG A 137 2.23 -2.29 5.28
C ARG A 137 1.91 -3.74 4.93
N ARG A 138 1.78 -4.07 3.64
CA ARG A 138 1.36 -5.40 3.19
C ARG A 138 2.45 -6.45 3.30
N VAL A 139 3.70 -6.05 3.12
CA VAL A 139 4.85 -6.97 3.13
C VAL A 139 5.36 -7.21 4.55
N LEU A 140 5.44 -6.17 5.37
CA LEU A 140 5.96 -6.25 6.74
C LEU A 140 4.88 -6.50 7.80
N GLY A 141 3.60 -6.19 7.51
CA GLY A 141 2.58 -6.26 8.55
C GLY A 141 2.88 -5.27 9.68
N ALA A 142 2.74 -5.72 10.93
CA ALA A 142 3.01 -4.90 12.12
C ALA A 142 4.49 -4.46 12.23
N ASP A 143 5.42 -5.17 11.62
CA ASP A 143 6.84 -4.79 11.57
C ASP A 143 7.09 -3.51 10.77
N ALA A 144 6.10 -3.01 10.02
CA ALA A 144 6.15 -1.70 9.38
C ALA A 144 6.04 -0.54 10.38
N ILE A 145 5.51 -0.74 11.59
CA ILE A 145 5.20 0.33 12.55
C ILE A 145 6.40 1.23 12.85
N PRO A 146 7.63 0.73 13.10
CA PRO A 146 8.78 1.60 13.34
C PRO A 146 9.13 2.52 12.17
N ILE A 147 8.94 2.03 10.93
CA ILE A 147 9.15 2.83 9.71
C ILE A 147 8.07 3.92 9.61
N LEU A 148 6.82 3.54 9.82
CA LEU A 148 5.69 4.47 9.75
C LEU A 148 5.75 5.54 10.84
N GLN A 149 6.23 5.21 12.03
CA GLN A 149 6.44 6.18 13.10
C GLN A 149 7.47 7.23 12.72
N ARG A 150 8.58 6.82 12.09
CA ARG A 150 9.57 7.79 11.59
C ARG A 150 8.95 8.73 10.56
N ALA A 151 8.08 8.22 9.69
CA ALA A 151 7.38 9.05 8.72
C ALA A 151 6.36 10.02 9.38
N ILE A 152 5.67 9.63 10.46
CA ILE A 152 4.74 10.53 11.19
C ILE A 152 5.44 11.77 11.72
N VAL A 153 6.70 11.62 12.19
CA VAL A 153 7.49 12.71 12.76
C VAL A 153 8.41 13.38 11.73
N ASP A 154 8.38 12.97 10.48
CA ASP A 154 9.20 13.55 9.42
C ASP A 154 8.75 14.99 9.13
N ASN A 155 9.65 15.95 9.35
CA ASN A 155 9.37 17.38 9.18
C ASN A 155 9.12 17.79 7.72
N ARG A 156 9.50 16.96 6.75
CA ARG A 156 9.18 17.19 5.32
C ARG A 156 7.69 17.07 5.07
N ILE A 157 6.98 16.20 5.79
CA ILE A 157 5.53 16.05 5.65
C ILE A 157 4.86 17.21 6.39
N THR A 158 4.46 18.24 5.65
CA THR A 158 3.73 19.38 6.19
C THR A 158 2.21 19.21 6.02
N ASP A 159 1.77 18.38 5.07
CA ASP A 159 0.36 18.10 4.83
C ASP A 159 -0.26 17.20 5.90
N GLY A 160 -1.31 17.71 6.52
CA GLY A 160 -2.07 16.96 7.55
C GLY A 160 -2.74 15.71 7.02
N VAL A 161 -3.14 15.67 5.75
CA VAL A 161 -3.74 14.50 5.09
C VAL A 161 -2.71 13.39 4.94
N ALA A 162 -1.49 13.73 4.54
CA ALA A 162 -0.39 12.78 4.43
C ALA A 162 -0.02 12.17 5.81
N LYS A 163 0.12 13.01 6.85
CA LYS A 163 0.32 12.54 8.23
C LYS A 163 -0.79 11.61 8.70
N TYR A 164 -2.04 11.98 8.40
CA TYR A 164 -3.19 11.16 8.71
C TYR A 164 -3.13 9.80 8.02
N ALA A 165 -2.77 9.74 6.74
CA ALA A 165 -2.66 8.48 5.99
C ALA A 165 -1.62 7.53 6.58
N VAL A 166 -0.48 8.04 7.06
CA VAL A 166 0.54 7.23 7.74
C VAL A 166 0.03 6.73 9.09
N ARG A 167 -0.64 7.59 9.90
CA ARG A 167 -1.28 7.18 11.15
C ARG A 167 -2.33 6.11 10.92
N ASP A 168 -3.21 6.31 9.95
CA ASP A 168 -4.25 5.32 9.60
C ASP A 168 -3.63 3.96 9.26
N ALA A 169 -2.50 3.96 8.55
CA ALA A 169 -1.76 2.73 8.26
C ALA A 169 -1.25 2.00 9.52
N VAL A 170 -0.84 2.73 10.56
CA VAL A 170 -0.45 2.15 11.86
C VAL A 170 -1.67 1.63 12.63
N LEU A 171 -2.78 2.37 12.60
CA LEU A 171 -4.00 2.01 13.32
C LEU A 171 -4.64 0.70 12.84
N HIS A 172 -4.26 0.19 11.66
CA HIS A 172 -4.62 -1.17 11.24
C HIS A 172 -4.17 -2.26 12.24
N TYR A 173 -3.10 -2.01 12.99
CA TYR A 173 -2.50 -2.97 13.92
C TYR A 173 -2.91 -2.79 15.37
N VAL A 174 -3.88 -1.92 15.64
CA VAL A 174 -4.47 -1.74 16.98
C VAL A 174 -5.09 -3.06 17.46
N GLY A 175 -4.80 -3.42 18.69
CA GLY A 175 -5.16 -4.72 19.30
C GLY A 175 -4.21 -5.87 18.89
N GLN A 176 -3.25 -5.62 18.00
CA GLN A 176 -2.21 -6.58 17.61
C GLN A 176 -0.81 -6.12 18.04
N SER A 177 -0.60 -4.81 18.18
CA SER A 177 0.67 -4.21 18.55
C SER A 177 0.47 -3.15 19.62
N ALA A 178 1.15 -3.30 20.77
CA ALA A 178 1.14 -2.31 21.85
C ALA A 178 1.60 -0.92 21.38
N GLN A 179 2.44 -0.86 20.35
CA GLN A 179 2.89 0.39 19.77
C GLN A 179 1.79 1.09 18.96
N ALA A 180 0.97 0.32 18.22
CA ALA A 180 -0.21 0.85 17.55
C ALA A 180 -1.26 1.32 18.55
N ASP A 181 -1.45 0.57 19.64
CA ASP A 181 -2.36 0.94 20.73
C ASP A 181 -1.95 2.27 21.36
N LYS A 182 -0.65 2.46 21.62
CA LYS A 182 -0.11 3.73 22.13
C LYS A 182 -0.34 4.90 21.15
N ILE A 183 -0.17 4.67 19.85
CA ILE A 183 -0.42 5.70 18.83
C ILE A 183 -1.90 6.08 18.78
N LEU A 184 -2.81 5.12 18.97
CA LEU A 184 -4.24 5.43 19.08
C LEU A 184 -4.51 6.33 20.30
N MET A 185 -3.98 5.98 21.48
CA MET A 185 -4.11 6.80 22.69
C MET A 185 -3.59 8.24 22.48
N GLN A 186 -2.41 8.37 21.89
CA GLN A 186 -1.85 9.69 21.53
C GLN A 186 -2.74 10.46 20.57
N THR A 187 -3.31 9.79 19.56
CA THR A 187 -4.22 10.41 18.58
C THR A 187 -5.49 10.93 19.25
N VAL A 188 -6.02 10.20 20.23
CA VAL A 188 -7.16 10.65 21.05
C VAL A 188 -6.79 11.88 21.86
N GLN A 189 -5.68 11.82 22.58
CA GLN A 189 -5.21 12.95 23.40
C GLN A 189 -5.03 14.22 22.56
N GLU A 190 -4.34 14.12 21.41
CA GLU A 190 -4.16 15.24 20.48
C GLU A 190 -5.49 15.81 20.00
N GLY A 191 -6.47 14.93 19.70
CA GLY A 191 -7.83 15.32 19.29
C GLY A 191 -8.56 16.10 20.39
N LEU A 192 -8.47 15.65 21.64
CA LEU A 192 -9.06 16.35 22.80
C LEU A 192 -8.39 17.69 23.07
N ASP A 193 -7.07 17.78 22.92
CA ASP A 193 -6.33 19.04 23.10
C ASP A 193 -6.70 20.06 22.00
N GLN A 194 -6.86 19.60 20.75
CA GLN A 194 -7.38 20.43 19.66
C GLN A 194 -8.80 20.93 19.92
N GLN A 195 -9.63 20.11 20.56
CA GLN A 195 -11.00 20.52 20.92
C GLN A 195 -11.00 21.62 22.00
N LYS A 196 -10.08 21.59 22.97
CA LYS A 196 -9.89 22.67 23.94
C LYS A 196 -9.52 24.00 23.27
N GLU A 197 -8.84 23.93 22.12
CA GLU A 197 -8.50 25.09 21.29
C GLU A 197 -9.64 25.55 20.36
N GLY A 198 -10.84 24.97 20.48
CA GLY A 198 -12.03 25.32 19.70
C GLY A 198 -12.13 24.62 18.34
N ARG A 199 -11.31 23.60 18.06
CA ARG A 199 -11.41 22.79 16.87
C ARG A 199 -12.34 21.58 17.11
N GLU A 200 -12.94 21.04 16.05
CA GLU A 200 -13.75 19.84 16.18
C GLU A 200 -12.89 18.61 16.42
N PHE A 201 -13.39 17.67 17.25
CA PHE A 201 -12.72 16.39 17.47
C PHE A 201 -12.70 15.57 16.19
N ASN A 202 -11.52 15.09 15.80
CA ASN A 202 -11.36 14.27 14.60
C ASN A 202 -11.81 12.82 14.84
N TRP A 203 -13.02 12.49 14.44
CA TRP A 203 -13.58 11.14 14.49
C TRP A 203 -13.05 10.19 13.42
N GLY A 204 -12.19 10.66 12.50
CA GLY A 204 -11.67 9.86 11.39
C GLY A 204 -11.16 8.47 11.80
N PRO A 205 -10.35 8.34 12.87
CA PRO A 205 -9.85 7.05 13.37
C PRO A 205 -10.94 6.05 13.79
N PHE A 206 -12.13 6.53 14.15
CA PHE A 206 -13.23 5.73 14.69
C PHE A 206 -14.40 5.54 13.71
N LYS A 207 -14.39 6.18 12.54
CA LYS A 207 -15.48 6.06 11.56
C LYS A 207 -15.40 4.73 10.81
N VAL A 208 -16.50 3.98 10.86
CA VAL A 208 -16.64 2.64 10.23
C VAL A 208 -16.28 2.63 8.74
N SER A 209 -16.62 3.70 8.02
CA SER A 209 -16.39 3.77 6.56
C SER A 209 -14.95 4.06 6.14
N ASN A 210 -14.17 4.69 7.01
CA ASN A 210 -12.86 5.25 6.63
C ASN A 210 -11.70 4.86 7.55
N SER A 211 -11.98 4.28 8.72
CA SER A 211 -10.92 4.01 9.68
C SER A 211 -10.30 2.63 9.46
N ALA A 212 -9.00 2.56 9.62
CA ALA A 212 -8.26 1.30 9.63
C ALA A 212 -8.72 0.36 10.74
N LEU A 213 -9.23 0.90 11.86
CA LEU A 213 -9.76 0.11 12.98
C LEU A 213 -10.98 -0.73 12.60
N MET A 214 -11.79 -0.23 11.66
CA MET A 214 -13.05 -0.85 11.27
C MET A 214 -12.96 -1.54 9.91
N ARG A 215 -11.93 -1.24 9.10
CA ARG A 215 -11.67 -2.01 7.87
C ARG A 215 -11.27 -3.43 8.22
N ASP A 216 -11.70 -4.36 7.41
CA ASP A 216 -11.42 -5.80 7.58
C ASP A 216 -11.95 -6.40 8.90
N PHE A 217 -12.93 -5.73 9.55
CA PHE A 217 -13.57 -6.23 10.76
C PHE A 217 -13.97 -7.71 10.63
N GLN A 218 -14.53 -8.10 9.48
CA GLN A 218 -14.97 -9.48 9.22
C GLN A 218 -13.82 -10.50 9.11
N ASN A 219 -12.60 -10.01 8.83
CA ASN A 219 -11.42 -10.85 8.61
C ASN A 219 -10.44 -10.83 9.80
N GLN A 220 -10.77 -10.11 10.89
CA GLN A 220 -9.89 -10.05 12.05
C GLN A 220 -10.15 -11.21 13.01
N PRO A 221 -9.10 -11.78 13.64
CA PRO A 221 -9.26 -12.75 14.71
C PRO A 221 -10.09 -12.18 15.86
N ASN A 222 -10.95 -13.01 16.46
CA ASN A 222 -11.79 -12.61 17.61
C ASN A 222 -10.97 -12.00 18.76
N GLU A 223 -9.77 -12.53 19.01
CA GLU A 223 -8.87 -12.00 20.03
C GLU A 223 -8.47 -10.53 19.76
N THR A 224 -8.17 -10.20 18.51
CA THR A 224 -7.87 -8.82 18.09
C THR A 224 -9.07 -7.90 18.33
N LEU A 225 -10.27 -8.37 18.00
CA LEU A 225 -11.50 -7.60 18.19
C LEU A 225 -11.79 -7.35 19.67
N LEU A 226 -11.59 -8.36 20.51
CA LEU A 226 -11.73 -8.22 21.96
C LEU A 226 -10.73 -7.21 22.53
N LYS A 227 -9.47 -7.28 22.12
CA LYS A 227 -8.45 -6.31 22.53
C LYS A 227 -8.79 -4.89 22.07
N ARG A 228 -9.28 -4.70 20.84
CA ARG A 228 -9.75 -3.40 20.35
C ARG A 228 -10.90 -2.85 21.18
N ARG A 229 -11.89 -3.70 21.48
CA ARG A 229 -13.02 -3.33 22.33
C ARG A 229 -12.57 -2.89 23.71
N GLN A 230 -11.68 -3.66 24.34
CA GLN A 230 -11.13 -3.33 25.65
C GLN A 230 -10.36 -2.00 25.62
N LEU A 231 -9.55 -1.78 24.57
CA LEU A 231 -8.80 -0.53 24.41
C LEU A 231 -9.75 0.67 24.27
N ILE A 232 -10.82 0.57 23.48
CA ILE A 232 -11.83 1.63 23.35
C ILE A 232 -12.49 1.92 24.69
N GLN A 233 -12.81 0.88 25.48
CA GLN A 233 -13.35 1.04 26.80
C GLN A 233 -12.37 1.75 27.75
N ASN A 234 -11.10 1.35 27.74
CA ASN A 234 -10.04 2.01 28.52
C ASN A 234 -9.90 3.49 28.14
N ILE A 235 -9.97 3.81 26.83
CA ILE A 235 -9.95 5.21 26.34
C ILE A 235 -11.11 6.00 26.95
N ARG A 236 -12.32 5.46 26.97
CA ARG A 236 -13.49 6.13 27.57
C ARG A 236 -13.32 6.38 29.07
N GLU A 237 -12.78 5.40 29.78
CA GLU A 237 -12.57 5.48 31.23
C GLU A 237 -11.44 6.45 31.59
N GLU A 238 -10.31 6.36 30.87
CA GLU A 238 -9.10 7.17 31.14
C GLU A 238 -9.34 8.66 30.86
N PHE A 239 -9.93 8.97 29.71
CA PHE A 239 -10.15 10.36 29.32
C PHE A 239 -11.46 10.95 29.89
N ASN A 240 -12.45 10.09 30.21
CA ASN A 240 -13.76 10.47 30.78
C ASN A 240 -14.34 11.76 30.17
N HIS A 241 -14.28 11.88 28.83
CA HIS A 241 -14.64 13.09 28.12
C HIS A 241 -16.04 12.95 27.47
N PRO A 242 -16.94 13.96 27.59
CA PRO A 242 -18.32 13.88 27.05
C PRO A 242 -18.35 13.53 25.56
N THR A 243 -17.46 14.10 24.77
CA THR A 243 -17.34 13.83 23.32
C THR A 243 -17.06 12.35 23.04
N LEU A 244 -16.14 11.72 23.77
CA LEU A 244 -15.81 10.30 23.60
C LEU A 244 -16.97 9.42 24.06
N ASN A 245 -17.63 9.77 25.15
CA ASN A 245 -18.76 9.03 25.69
C ASN A 245 -19.98 9.04 24.75
N GLN A 246 -20.17 10.10 23.97
CA GLN A 246 -21.24 10.18 22.96
C GLN A 246 -20.87 9.48 21.65
N GLY A 247 -19.63 9.59 21.19
CA GLY A 247 -19.22 9.13 19.87
C GLY A 247 -18.73 7.69 19.79
N LEU A 248 -18.40 7.06 20.94
CA LEU A 248 -17.93 5.67 21.02
C LEU A 248 -19.03 4.71 21.54
N ASN A 249 -20.27 5.13 21.56
CA ASN A 249 -21.41 4.24 21.79
C ASN A 249 -21.77 3.52 20.46
#